data_0bef1fc03710231756ce9c66f1a8cd4b
#
_entry.id   0bef1fc03710231756ce9c66f1a8cd4b
#
_cell.length_a   1.000
_cell.length_b   1.000
_cell.length_c   1.000
_cell.angle_alpha   90.00
_cell.angle_beta   90.00
_cell.angle_gamma   90.00
#
_symmetry.space_group_name_H-M   'P 1'
#
loop_
_entity.id
_entity.type
_entity.pdbx_description
1 polymer ?
#
loop_
_entity_poly.entity_id
_entity_poly.type
_entity_poly.pdbx_seq_one_letter_code
_entity_poly.pdbx_strand_id
1 'polypeptide(L)'
;MVLLFSPLWLSVPGLAVMIALQSSLQHEIIHGHPTRYPWLNAALVYASLNLAIPYGRFRDTHLAHHTDERLTDPYDDPESNYLDPAVWHALPTWLQRVHMFNATLAGRLLIGALISQYYFMRSDVRDICAGRRDVLRDWLLHIPAAALVIWIVIAAGYPLWAYFLAAYGGLALLKIRTFSEHRAHEDVQARTAVIEDRGFFAFLFLNNNFHSVHHMYPHISWYALPGLYQAQKETFMQRNQGYIYKNYRHLFARYFLQCKEPVPHPLWPRSGGSPKS
;
A
#
# COMPACT_ATOMS: atom_id res chain seq x y z
N MET A 1 -22.28 8.33 -3.18
CA MET A 1 -23.47 8.74 -3.97
C MET A 1 -23.44 10.23 -4.32
N VAL A 2 -23.44 11.17 -3.37
CA VAL A 2 -23.48 12.62 -3.66
C VAL A 2 -22.42 13.07 -4.66
N LEU A 3 -21.17 12.60 -4.53
CA LEU A 3 -20.09 12.95 -5.43
C LEU A 3 -20.35 12.58 -6.90
N LEU A 4 -21.10 11.50 -7.18
CA LEU A 4 -21.40 11.10 -8.55
C LEU A 4 -22.33 12.10 -9.27
N PHE A 5 -23.00 12.98 -8.55
CA PHE A 5 -23.88 14.02 -9.08
C PHE A 5 -23.26 15.44 -8.99
N SER A 6 -22.01 15.53 -8.55
CA SER A 6 -21.28 16.78 -8.41
C SER A 6 -20.48 17.12 -9.69
N PRO A 7 -20.10 18.39 -9.92
CA PRO A 7 -19.22 18.77 -11.04
C PRO A 7 -17.90 17.98 -11.02
N LEU A 8 -17.36 17.65 -12.19
CA LEU A 8 -16.18 16.78 -12.33
C LEU A 8 -14.95 17.29 -11.60
N TRP A 9 -14.71 18.60 -11.55
CA TRP A 9 -13.58 19.19 -10.83
C TRP A 9 -13.63 18.96 -9.31
N LEU A 10 -14.79 18.69 -8.75
CA LEU A 10 -15.00 18.34 -7.34
C LEU A 10 -15.12 16.83 -7.16
N SER A 11 -15.89 16.16 -8.04
CA SER A 11 -16.18 14.74 -7.89
C SER A 11 -14.98 13.85 -8.14
N VAL A 12 -14.12 14.14 -9.10
CA VAL A 12 -12.92 13.33 -9.39
C VAL A 12 -11.96 13.31 -8.20
N PRO A 13 -11.48 14.45 -7.66
CA PRO A 13 -10.62 14.42 -6.47
C PRO A 13 -11.34 13.91 -5.22
N GLY A 14 -12.62 14.23 -5.04
CA GLY A 14 -13.42 13.71 -3.93
C GLY A 14 -13.56 12.19 -3.97
N LEU A 15 -13.84 11.60 -5.13
CA LEU A 15 -13.90 10.15 -5.32
C LEU A 15 -12.52 9.52 -5.11
N ALA A 16 -11.43 10.14 -5.57
CA ALA A 16 -10.08 9.64 -5.33
C ALA A 16 -9.78 9.52 -3.82
N VAL A 17 -10.16 10.54 -3.03
CA VAL A 17 -10.05 10.51 -1.56
C VAL A 17 -10.91 9.39 -0.97
N MET A 18 -12.16 9.24 -1.41
CA MET A 18 -13.06 8.19 -0.91
C MET A 18 -12.56 6.79 -1.26
N ILE A 19 -11.99 6.59 -2.44
CA ILE A 19 -11.39 5.32 -2.87
C ILE A 19 -10.17 4.99 -2.02
N ALA A 20 -9.30 5.97 -1.75
CA ALA A 20 -8.15 5.79 -0.87
C ALA A 20 -8.60 5.47 0.57
N LEU A 21 -9.62 6.15 1.09
CA LEU A 21 -10.17 5.87 2.41
C LEU A 21 -10.80 4.47 2.48
N GLN A 22 -11.53 4.05 1.45
CA GLN A 22 -12.09 2.70 1.39
C GLN A 22 -10.99 1.63 1.40
N SER A 23 -9.87 1.86 0.71
CA SER A 23 -8.71 0.95 0.77
C SER A 23 -8.06 0.94 2.16
N SER A 24 -8.04 2.06 2.88
CA SER A 24 -7.60 2.11 4.28
C SER A 24 -8.57 1.36 5.21
N LEU A 25 -9.88 1.40 4.94
CA LEU A 25 -10.85 0.58 5.66
C LEU A 25 -10.71 -0.91 5.35
N GLN A 26 -10.40 -1.28 4.10
CA GLN A 26 -10.07 -2.67 3.77
C GLN A 26 -8.89 -3.17 4.59
N HIS A 27 -7.84 -2.37 4.70
CA HIS A 27 -6.67 -2.68 5.52
C HIS A 27 -7.03 -2.90 7.00
N GLU A 28 -7.81 -2.02 7.60
CA GLU A 28 -8.28 -2.15 8.99
C GLU A 28 -9.10 -3.44 9.20
N ILE A 29 -9.97 -3.76 8.24
CA ILE A 29 -10.82 -4.95 8.28
C ILE A 29 -10.01 -6.23 8.16
N ILE A 30 -8.93 -6.26 7.41
CA ILE A 30 -8.02 -7.41 7.31
C ILE A 30 -7.49 -7.80 8.70
N HIS A 31 -7.30 -6.84 9.59
CA HIS A 31 -6.82 -7.06 10.96
C HIS A 31 -7.93 -7.40 11.98
N GLY A 32 -9.15 -7.67 11.53
CA GLY A 32 -10.23 -8.22 12.36
C GLY A 32 -11.23 -7.21 12.88
N HIS A 33 -11.25 -5.98 12.36
CA HIS A 33 -12.21 -4.93 12.74
C HIS A 33 -13.39 -4.84 11.75
N PRO A 34 -14.53 -4.24 12.12
CA PRO A 34 -14.94 -3.76 13.45
C PRO A 34 -15.61 -4.83 14.31
N THR A 35 -15.89 -6.02 13.79
CA THR A 35 -16.64 -7.07 14.50
C THR A 35 -15.82 -8.34 14.69
N ARG A 36 -16.27 -9.24 15.56
CA ARG A 36 -15.67 -10.57 15.75
C ARG A 36 -15.95 -11.55 14.60
N TYR A 37 -16.76 -11.17 13.61
CA TYR A 37 -17.17 -12.03 12.49
C TYR A 37 -16.41 -11.67 11.21
N PRO A 38 -15.36 -12.42 10.80
CA PRO A 38 -14.53 -12.07 9.64
C PRO A 38 -15.32 -11.96 8.33
N TRP A 39 -16.34 -12.82 8.13
CA TRP A 39 -17.17 -12.79 6.94
C TRP A 39 -17.99 -11.50 6.82
N LEU A 40 -18.52 -11.00 7.96
CA LEU A 40 -19.27 -9.74 8.00
C LEU A 40 -18.35 -8.55 7.75
N ASN A 41 -17.17 -8.55 8.38
CA ASN A 41 -16.15 -7.53 8.18
C ASN A 41 -15.75 -7.46 6.69
N ALA A 42 -15.45 -8.60 6.07
CA ALA A 42 -15.13 -8.67 4.64
C ALA A 42 -16.29 -8.17 3.76
N ALA A 43 -17.53 -8.55 4.05
CA ALA A 43 -18.69 -8.15 3.26
C ALA A 43 -18.88 -6.62 3.19
N LEU A 44 -18.50 -5.88 4.24
CA LEU A 44 -18.62 -4.42 4.30
C LEU A 44 -17.75 -3.69 3.26
N VAL A 45 -16.63 -4.30 2.83
CA VAL A 45 -15.62 -3.65 1.97
C VAL A 45 -15.22 -4.51 0.76
N TYR A 46 -15.93 -5.61 0.51
CA TYR A 46 -15.53 -6.61 -0.48
C TYR A 46 -15.38 -6.04 -1.89
N ALA A 47 -16.31 -5.18 -2.30
CA ALA A 47 -16.24 -4.49 -3.58
C ALA A 47 -15.20 -3.36 -3.53
N SER A 48 -14.00 -3.65 -4.06
CA SER A 48 -12.92 -2.66 -4.13
C SER A 48 -13.27 -1.53 -5.10
N LEU A 49 -13.44 -0.32 -4.58
CA LEU A 49 -13.77 0.86 -5.39
C LEU A 49 -12.62 1.26 -6.34
N ASN A 50 -11.41 0.84 -6.08
CA ASN A 50 -10.28 1.05 -6.99
C ASN A 50 -10.33 0.16 -8.25
N LEU A 51 -11.20 -0.86 -8.29
CA LEU A 51 -11.41 -1.82 -9.37
C LEU A 51 -10.19 -2.68 -9.74
N ALA A 52 -9.02 -2.38 -9.24
CA ALA A 52 -7.76 -2.96 -9.71
C ALA A 52 -7.24 -4.08 -8.81
N ILE A 53 -7.65 -4.12 -7.53
CA ILE A 53 -7.11 -5.04 -6.53
C ILE A 53 -8.26 -5.81 -5.88
N PRO A 54 -8.36 -7.15 -6.08
CA PRO A 54 -9.32 -7.99 -5.37
C PRO A 54 -9.11 -7.93 -3.85
N TYR A 55 -10.19 -7.84 -3.08
CA TYR A 55 -10.11 -7.81 -1.62
C TYR A 55 -9.38 -9.04 -1.04
N GLY A 56 -9.67 -10.24 -1.55
CA GLY A 56 -8.99 -11.46 -1.10
C GLY A 56 -7.48 -11.41 -1.35
N ARG A 57 -7.06 -10.93 -2.52
CA ARG A 57 -5.64 -10.77 -2.85
C ARG A 57 -4.97 -9.73 -1.96
N PHE A 58 -5.63 -8.57 -1.74
CA PHE A 58 -5.10 -7.56 -0.82
C PHE A 58 -4.93 -8.12 0.59
N ARG A 59 -5.92 -8.85 1.09
CA ARG A 59 -5.84 -9.51 2.40
C ARG A 59 -4.63 -10.45 2.48
N ASP A 60 -4.49 -11.35 1.51
CA ASP A 60 -3.50 -12.42 1.58
C ASP A 60 -2.07 -11.88 1.41
N THR A 61 -1.87 -10.90 0.50
CA THR A 61 -0.57 -10.24 0.33
C THR A 61 -0.21 -9.39 1.54
N HIS A 62 -1.18 -8.67 2.12
CA HIS A 62 -0.95 -7.84 3.29
C HIS A 62 -0.64 -8.65 4.55
N LEU A 63 -1.35 -9.76 4.78
CA LEU A 63 -1.02 -10.65 5.91
C LEU A 63 0.35 -11.32 5.73
N ALA A 64 0.75 -11.63 4.51
CA ALA A 64 2.11 -12.11 4.23
C ALA A 64 3.18 -11.04 4.49
N HIS A 65 2.88 -9.78 4.15
CA HIS A 65 3.73 -8.62 4.44
C HIS A 65 3.97 -8.40 5.95
N HIS A 66 2.99 -8.72 6.81
CA HIS A 66 3.15 -8.66 8.26
C HIS A 66 4.12 -9.69 8.85
N THR A 67 4.80 -10.48 8.03
CA THR A 67 5.91 -11.33 8.47
C THR A 67 7.18 -10.48 8.56
N ASP A 68 7.46 -9.92 9.74
CA ASP A 68 8.52 -8.92 9.97
C ASP A 68 9.89 -9.32 9.40
N GLU A 69 10.26 -10.59 9.48
CA GLU A 69 11.55 -11.12 8.99
C GLU A 69 11.72 -10.92 7.48
N ARG A 70 10.63 -10.88 6.72
CA ARG A 70 10.60 -10.74 5.26
C ARG A 70 10.44 -9.30 4.78
N LEU A 71 10.17 -8.37 5.68
CA LEU A 71 9.97 -6.96 5.31
C LEU A 71 11.13 -6.46 4.45
N THR A 72 10.77 -5.79 3.37
CA THR A 72 11.68 -5.24 2.35
C THR A 72 12.39 -6.26 1.44
N ASP A 73 12.18 -7.57 1.63
CA ASP A 73 12.72 -8.58 0.73
C ASP A 73 12.17 -8.42 -0.69
N PRO A 74 13.01 -8.39 -1.74
CA PRO A 74 12.54 -8.20 -3.12
C PRO A 74 11.64 -9.31 -3.67
N TYR A 75 11.63 -10.50 -3.06
CA TYR A 75 10.90 -11.67 -3.53
C TYR A 75 9.81 -12.14 -2.56
N ASP A 76 10.11 -12.10 -1.27
CA ASP A 76 9.25 -12.68 -0.24
C ASP A 76 8.31 -11.67 0.43
N ASP A 77 8.59 -10.36 0.30
CA ASP A 77 7.67 -9.30 0.72
C ASP A 77 6.83 -8.80 -0.47
N PRO A 78 5.52 -9.13 -0.52
CA PRO A 78 4.66 -8.70 -1.62
C PRO A 78 4.52 -7.18 -1.76
N GLU A 79 4.82 -6.42 -0.71
CA GLU A 79 4.73 -4.95 -0.69
C GLU A 79 6.11 -4.27 -0.81
N SER A 80 7.18 -5.06 -1.02
CA SER A 80 8.53 -4.51 -1.17
C SER A 80 8.63 -3.56 -2.35
N ASN A 81 9.35 -2.47 -2.14
CA ASN A 81 9.67 -1.49 -3.18
C ASN A 81 11.09 -1.65 -3.73
N TYR A 82 11.83 -2.63 -3.27
CA TYR A 82 13.19 -2.88 -3.68
C TYR A 82 13.27 -3.92 -4.79
N LEU A 83 14.32 -3.82 -5.59
CA LEU A 83 14.68 -4.83 -6.56
C LEU A 83 15.96 -5.56 -6.09
N ASP A 84 16.09 -6.83 -6.47
CA ASP A 84 17.36 -7.54 -6.40
C ASP A 84 18.41 -6.76 -7.22
N PRO A 85 19.60 -6.51 -6.65
CA PRO A 85 20.68 -5.82 -7.37
C PRO A 85 21.05 -6.47 -8.72
N ALA A 86 20.98 -7.80 -8.83
CA ALA A 86 21.25 -8.47 -10.11
C ALA A 86 20.18 -8.15 -11.15
N VAL A 87 18.90 -8.15 -10.74
CA VAL A 87 17.78 -7.74 -11.61
C VAL A 87 17.93 -6.27 -11.99
N TRP A 88 18.25 -5.39 -11.03
CA TRP A 88 18.46 -3.98 -11.28
C TRP A 88 19.54 -3.71 -12.33
N HIS A 89 20.70 -4.34 -12.22
CA HIS A 89 21.81 -4.16 -13.15
C HIS A 89 21.54 -4.74 -14.53
N ALA A 90 20.64 -5.72 -14.64
CA ALA A 90 20.21 -6.29 -15.92
C ALA A 90 19.16 -5.44 -16.65
N LEU A 91 18.52 -4.45 -15.96
CA LEU A 91 17.53 -3.59 -16.59
C LEU A 91 18.16 -2.63 -17.60
N PRO A 92 17.50 -2.36 -18.74
CA PRO A 92 17.86 -1.27 -19.63
C PRO A 92 17.89 0.08 -18.91
N THR A 93 18.80 0.96 -19.28
CA THR A 93 19.01 2.27 -18.62
C THR A 93 17.72 3.11 -18.54
N TRP A 94 16.86 3.05 -19.54
CA TRP A 94 15.58 3.78 -19.50
C TRP A 94 14.65 3.27 -18.42
N LEU A 95 14.57 1.95 -18.18
CA LEU A 95 13.80 1.35 -17.08
C LEU A 95 14.41 1.72 -15.72
N GLN A 96 15.73 1.72 -15.60
CA GLN A 96 16.40 2.17 -14.39
C GLN A 96 15.99 3.60 -14.06
N ARG A 97 15.96 4.52 -15.05
CA ARG A 97 15.50 5.91 -14.86
C ARG A 97 14.03 5.99 -14.42
N VAL A 98 13.16 5.17 -14.99
CA VAL A 98 11.74 5.07 -14.57
C VAL A 98 11.64 4.64 -13.11
N HIS A 99 12.37 3.62 -12.71
CA HIS A 99 12.39 3.16 -11.32
C HIS A 99 13.02 4.17 -10.37
N MET A 100 14.08 4.88 -10.76
CA MET A 100 14.66 5.97 -9.97
C MET A 100 13.65 7.10 -9.78
N PHE A 101 12.94 7.50 -10.83
CA PHE A 101 11.86 8.46 -10.69
C PHE A 101 10.76 7.95 -9.75
N ASN A 102 10.34 6.69 -9.87
CA ASN A 102 9.40 6.06 -8.97
C ASN A 102 9.88 5.98 -7.50
N ALA A 103 11.18 6.06 -7.24
CA ALA A 103 11.77 6.14 -5.89
C ALA A 103 11.65 7.53 -5.26
N THR A 104 11.18 8.54 -5.98
CA THR A 104 10.77 9.86 -5.47
C THR A 104 9.28 9.89 -5.14
N LEU A 105 8.84 10.81 -4.27
CA LEU A 105 7.41 10.94 -3.99
C LEU A 105 6.62 11.40 -5.22
N ALA A 106 7.15 12.31 -6.04
CA ALA A 106 6.52 12.72 -7.30
C ALA A 106 6.32 11.54 -8.24
N GLY A 107 7.34 10.70 -8.41
CA GLY A 107 7.25 9.48 -9.21
C GLY A 107 6.22 8.50 -8.65
N ARG A 108 6.17 8.31 -7.33
CA ARG A 108 5.14 7.48 -6.67
C ARG A 108 3.74 7.95 -6.98
N LEU A 109 3.48 9.25 -6.90
CA LEU A 109 2.16 9.83 -7.19
C LEU A 109 1.79 9.73 -8.68
N LEU A 110 2.76 9.94 -9.58
CA LEU A 110 2.48 10.01 -11.01
C LEU A 110 2.46 8.65 -11.72
N ILE A 111 3.36 7.74 -11.36
CA ILE A 111 3.50 6.43 -12.05
C ILE A 111 3.53 5.23 -11.10
N GLY A 112 3.64 5.47 -9.80
CA GLY A 112 3.80 4.39 -8.80
C GLY A 112 2.63 3.42 -8.77
N ALA A 113 1.40 3.90 -8.98
CA ALA A 113 0.22 3.04 -9.04
C ALA A 113 0.28 2.09 -10.25
N LEU A 114 0.69 2.56 -11.43
CA LEU A 114 0.85 1.73 -12.64
C LEU A 114 1.93 0.68 -12.46
N ILE A 115 3.10 1.07 -11.94
CA ILE A 115 4.22 0.16 -11.73
C ILE A 115 3.83 -0.94 -10.74
N SER A 116 3.26 -0.57 -9.60
CA SER A 116 2.83 -1.55 -8.60
C SER A 116 1.76 -2.49 -9.14
N GLN A 117 0.77 -1.95 -9.87
CA GLN A 117 -0.28 -2.76 -10.45
C GLN A 117 0.26 -3.74 -11.50
N TYR A 118 1.23 -3.33 -12.31
CA TYR A 118 1.89 -4.20 -13.26
C TYR A 118 2.58 -5.39 -12.56
N TYR A 119 3.38 -5.13 -11.53
CA TYR A 119 4.08 -6.21 -10.81
C TYR A 119 3.11 -7.12 -10.05
N PHE A 120 2.09 -6.54 -9.43
CA PHE A 120 1.04 -7.29 -8.74
C PHE A 120 0.31 -8.24 -9.72
N MET A 121 -0.19 -7.74 -10.85
CA MET A 121 -0.88 -8.57 -11.83
C MET A 121 0.05 -9.62 -12.45
N ARG A 122 1.30 -9.26 -12.74
CA ARG A 122 2.31 -10.20 -13.25
C ARG A 122 2.56 -11.35 -12.26
N SER A 123 2.64 -11.05 -10.97
CA SER A 123 2.79 -12.06 -9.92
C SER A 123 1.56 -12.97 -9.87
N ASP A 124 0.36 -12.40 -9.84
CA ASP A 124 -0.88 -13.17 -9.77
C ASP A 124 -1.08 -14.06 -11.02
N VAL A 125 -0.78 -13.54 -12.21
CA VAL A 125 -0.82 -14.36 -13.44
C VAL A 125 0.16 -15.53 -13.35
N ARG A 126 1.39 -15.30 -12.89
CA ARG A 126 2.38 -16.36 -12.69
C ARG A 126 1.87 -17.41 -11.71
N ASP A 127 1.29 -16.99 -10.60
CA ASP A 127 0.76 -17.87 -9.55
C ASP A 127 -0.44 -18.70 -10.07
N ILE A 128 -1.34 -18.08 -10.83
CA ILE A 128 -2.46 -18.78 -11.48
C ILE A 128 -1.93 -19.84 -12.48
N CYS A 129 -0.95 -19.47 -13.30
CA CYS A 129 -0.32 -20.41 -14.23
C CYS A 129 0.43 -21.55 -13.51
N ALA A 130 0.94 -21.30 -12.29
CA ALA A 130 1.53 -22.32 -11.41
C ALA A 130 0.48 -23.16 -10.66
N GLY A 131 -0.83 -22.94 -10.90
CA GLY A 131 -1.92 -23.74 -10.32
C GLY A 131 -2.47 -23.23 -8.99
N ARG A 132 -2.14 -22.01 -8.56
CA ARG A 132 -2.67 -21.38 -7.35
C ARG A 132 -4.17 -21.07 -7.51
N ARG A 133 -5.01 -22.02 -7.06
CA ARG A 133 -6.47 -21.91 -7.17
C ARG A 133 -7.09 -20.84 -6.27
N ASP A 134 -6.44 -20.53 -5.15
CA ASP A 134 -6.81 -19.46 -4.23
C ASP A 134 -6.74 -18.09 -4.92
N VAL A 135 -5.63 -17.82 -5.62
CA VAL A 135 -5.44 -16.58 -6.39
C VAL A 135 -6.49 -16.46 -7.51
N LEU A 136 -6.70 -17.55 -8.27
CA LEU A 136 -7.73 -17.57 -9.33
C LEU A 136 -9.13 -17.32 -8.76
N ARG A 137 -9.49 -17.96 -7.65
CA ARG A 137 -10.78 -17.78 -6.98
C ARG A 137 -11.01 -16.31 -6.62
N ASP A 138 -10.01 -15.64 -6.04
CA ASP A 138 -10.14 -14.27 -5.59
C ASP A 138 -10.35 -13.30 -6.78
N TRP A 139 -9.71 -13.56 -7.92
CA TRP A 139 -9.98 -12.82 -9.15
C TRP A 139 -11.38 -13.11 -9.72
N LEU A 140 -11.81 -14.36 -9.73
CA LEU A 140 -13.18 -14.72 -10.21
C LEU A 140 -14.27 -14.09 -9.34
N LEU A 141 -14.08 -14.01 -8.03
CA LEU A 141 -15.01 -13.34 -7.12
C LEU A 141 -14.95 -11.81 -7.23
N HIS A 142 -13.82 -11.25 -7.65
CA HIS A 142 -13.67 -9.83 -7.88
C HIS A 142 -14.44 -9.33 -9.10
N ILE A 143 -14.54 -10.14 -10.15
CA ILE A 143 -15.25 -9.76 -11.39
C ILE A 143 -16.69 -9.27 -11.12
N PRO A 144 -17.59 -10.03 -10.45
CA PRO A 144 -18.92 -9.56 -10.17
C PRO A 144 -18.94 -8.36 -9.21
N ALA A 145 -18.02 -8.27 -8.26
CA ALA A 145 -17.92 -7.13 -7.37
C ALA A 145 -17.52 -5.84 -8.11
N ALA A 146 -16.53 -5.92 -9.00
CA ALA A 146 -16.14 -4.80 -9.86
C ALA A 146 -17.25 -4.42 -10.85
N ALA A 147 -17.93 -5.41 -11.43
CA ALA A 147 -19.09 -5.18 -12.30
C ALA A 147 -20.22 -4.43 -11.58
N LEU A 148 -20.48 -4.75 -10.32
CA LEU A 148 -21.44 -4.03 -9.49
C LEU A 148 -21.05 -2.55 -9.31
N VAL A 149 -19.78 -2.28 -9.02
CA VAL A 149 -19.28 -0.89 -8.88
C VAL A 149 -19.45 -0.13 -10.20
N ILE A 150 -19.05 -0.73 -11.34
CA ILE A 150 -19.18 -0.13 -12.66
C ILE A 150 -20.67 0.12 -12.98
N TRP A 151 -21.53 -0.84 -12.68
CA TRP A 151 -22.96 -0.70 -12.88
C TRP A 151 -23.54 0.48 -12.08
N ILE A 152 -23.16 0.65 -10.82
CA ILE A 152 -23.58 1.80 -9.98
C ILE A 152 -23.13 3.12 -10.59
N VAL A 153 -21.89 3.20 -11.11
CA VAL A 153 -21.34 4.38 -11.77
C VAL A 153 -22.14 4.73 -13.02
N ILE A 154 -22.45 3.74 -13.86
CA ILE A 154 -23.25 3.90 -15.08
C ILE A 154 -24.68 4.30 -14.73
N ALA A 155 -25.32 3.63 -13.78
CA ALA A 155 -26.69 3.92 -13.35
C ALA A 155 -26.82 5.33 -12.75
N ALA A 156 -25.76 5.87 -12.17
CA ALA A 156 -25.69 7.25 -11.68
C ALA A 156 -25.44 8.27 -12.82
N GLY A 157 -25.27 7.84 -14.06
CA GLY A 157 -24.94 8.71 -15.20
C GLY A 157 -23.53 9.33 -15.11
N TYR A 158 -22.64 8.79 -14.28
CA TYR A 158 -21.31 9.34 -14.11
C TYR A 158 -20.36 8.85 -15.19
N PRO A 159 -19.53 9.71 -15.81
CA PRO A 159 -18.63 9.31 -16.88
C PRO A 159 -17.58 8.28 -16.40
N LEU A 160 -17.51 7.12 -17.06
CA LEU A 160 -16.58 6.05 -16.68
C LEU A 160 -15.11 6.49 -16.68
N TRP A 161 -14.70 7.30 -17.67
CA TRP A 161 -13.33 7.82 -17.70
C TRP A 161 -12.98 8.68 -16.48
N ALA A 162 -13.94 9.46 -15.97
CA ALA A 162 -13.75 10.26 -14.77
C ALA A 162 -13.67 9.36 -13.51
N TYR A 163 -14.43 8.28 -13.47
CA TYR A 163 -14.32 7.29 -12.42
C TYR A 163 -12.97 6.57 -12.45
N PHE A 164 -12.48 6.14 -13.61
CA PHE A 164 -11.15 5.53 -13.73
C PHE A 164 -10.04 6.50 -13.35
N LEU A 165 -10.16 7.78 -13.68
CA LEU A 165 -9.23 8.81 -13.23
C LEU A 165 -9.25 8.96 -11.71
N ALA A 166 -10.43 8.95 -11.09
CA ALA A 166 -10.57 8.97 -9.64
C ALA A 166 -10.00 7.70 -8.99
N ALA A 167 -10.24 6.52 -9.57
CA ALA A 167 -9.68 5.26 -9.09
C ALA A 167 -8.14 5.28 -9.12
N TYR A 168 -7.57 5.76 -10.23
CA TYR A 168 -6.14 5.97 -10.34
C TYR A 168 -5.62 6.96 -9.30
N GLY A 169 -6.31 8.10 -9.10
CA GLY A 169 -5.98 9.09 -8.08
C GLY A 169 -6.01 8.51 -6.67
N GLY A 170 -6.99 7.65 -6.36
CA GLY A 170 -7.07 6.93 -5.08
C GLY A 170 -5.88 6.00 -4.85
N LEU A 171 -5.52 5.21 -5.86
CA LEU A 171 -4.33 4.36 -5.82
C LEU A 171 -3.04 5.19 -5.69
N ALA A 172 -2.95 6.33 -6.37
CA ALA A 172 -1.81 7.24 -6.27
C ALA A 172 -1.68 7.85 -4.86
N LEU A 173 -2.80 8.24 -4.22
CA LEU A 173 -2.80 8.72 -2.83
C LEU A 173 -2.27 7.65 -1.86
N LEU A 174 -2.64 6.39 -2.05
CA LEU A 174 -2.12 5.28 -1.23
C LEU A 174 -0.60 5.12 -1.36
N LYS A 175 0.01 5.57 -2.48
CA LYS A 175 1.46 5.53 -2.63
C LYS A 175 2.21 6.48 -1.69
N ILE A 176 1.55 7.51 -1.15
CA ILE A 176 2.12 8.33 -0.06
C ILE A 176 2.38 7.46 1.18
N ARG A 177 1.43 6.61 1.52
CA ARG A 177 1.52 5.68 2.64
C ARG A 177 2.68 4.71 2.42
N THR A 178 2.60 3.88 1.39
CA THR A 178 3.59 2.82 1.12
C THR A 178 5.00 3.36 0.79
N PHE A 179 5.13 4.63 0.40
CA PHE A 179 6.41 5.31 0.23
C PHE A 179 7.14 5.55 1.56
N SER A 180 6.38 5.80 2.64
CA SER A 180 6.93 6.23 3.91
C SER A 180 7.14 5.10 4.93
N GLU A 181 6.44 3.98 4.78
CA GLU A 181 6.28 2.97 5.82
C GLU A 181 7.53 2.16 6.13
N HIS A 182 8.32 1.82 5.12
CA HIS A 182 9.46 0.91 5.27
C HIS A 182 10.79 1.48 4.77
N ARG A 183 11.89 0.98 5.34
CA ARG A 183 13.26 1.12 4.85
C ARG A 183 14.01 -0.20 4.97
N ALA A 184 15.02 -0.42 4.14
CA ALA A 184 15.95 -1.52 4.34
C ALA A 184 16.82 -1.25 5.57
N HIS A 185 16.90 -2.21 6.49
CA HIS A 185 17.73 -2.14 7.68
C HIS A 185 18.15 -3.54 8.13
N GLU A 186 19.34 -3.70 8.72
CA GLU A 186 19.83 -4.99 9.21
C GLU A 186 18.92 -5.52 10.33
N ASP A 187 18.60 -4.65 11.29
CA ASP A 187 17.63 -4.95 12.32
C ASP A 187 16.22 -4.86 11.75
N VAL A 188 15.50 -5.98 11.77
CA VAL A 188 14.14 -6.12 11.28
C VAL A 188 13.19 -5.12 11.96
N GLN A 189 13.36 -4.91 13.26
CA GLN A 189 12.53 -4.01 14.05
C GLN A 189 12.67 -2.54 13.63
N ALA A 190 13.80 -2.18 13.01
CA ALA A 190 14.06 -0.82 12.55
C ALA A 190 13.59 -0.54 11.11
N ARG A 191 12.89 -1.49 10.49
CA ARG A 191 12.37 -1.35 9.10
C ARG A 191 11.07 -0.57 8.99
N THR A 192 10.35 -0.34 10.10
CA THR A 192 9.04 0.33 10.11
C THR A 192 9.10 1.75 10.66
N ALA A 193 8.44 2.68 9.97
CA ALA A 193 8.44 4.10 10.32
C ALA A 193 7.34 4.51 11.30
N VAL A 194 7.52 5.68 11.89
CA VAL A 194 6.43 6.48 12.49
C VAL A 194 6.43 7.87 11.87
N ILE A 195 5.26 8.38 11.49
CA ILE A 195 5.06 9.78 11.13
C ILE A 195 4.19 10.41 12.21
N GLU A 196 4.73 11.35 12.98
CA GLU A 196 4.03 12.01 14.08
C GLU A 196 3.05 13.08 13.55
N ASP A 197 2.09 12.66 12.70
CA ASP A 197 1.09 13.53 12.08
C ASP A 197 -0.31 13.15 12.57
N ARG A 198 -1.19 14.14 12.68
CA ARG A 198 -2.61 13.99 13.04
C ARG A 198 -3.54 14.74 12.07
N GLY A 199 -3.01 15.14 10.91
CA GLY A 199 -3.73 15.89 9.89
C GLY A 199 -4.52 15.01 8.94
N PHE A 200 -4.82 15.58 7.77
CA PHE A 200 -5.63 14.94 6.73
C PHE A 200 -5.11 13.55 6.32
N PHE A 201 -3.80 13.39 6.11
CA PHE A 201 -3.24 12.10 5.69
C PHE A 201 -3.29 11.04 6.80
N ALA A 202 -3.14 11.44 8.08
CA ALA A 202 -3.31 10.52 9.19
C ALA A 202 -4.74 9.96 9.22
N PHE A 203 -5.76 10.82 9.00
CA PHE A 203 -7.14 10.39 8.90
C PHE A 203 -7.39 9.54 7.65
N LEU A 204 -6.90 9.96 6.47
CA LEU A 204 -7.07 9.24 5.21
C LEU A 204 -6.52 7.81 5.28
N PHE A 205 -5.40 7.63 5.99
CA PHE A 205 -4.75 6.34 6.16
C PHE A 205 -5.10 5.66 7.49
N LEU A 206 -6.14 6.12 8.19
CA LEU A 206 -6.61 5.56 9.46
C LEU A 206 -5.47 5.34 10.46
N ASN A 207 -4.70 6.41 10.71
CA ASN A 207 -3.55 6.41 11.61
C ASN A 207 -2.46 5.36 11.35
N ASN A 208 -2.45 4.73 10.15
CA ASN A 208 -1.38 3.81 9.76
C ASN A 208 -0.01 4.50 9.59
N ASN A 209 0.03 5.82 9.71
CA ASN A 209 1.28 6.58 9.87
C ASN A 209 2.05 6.23 11.16
N PHE A 210 1.41 5.58 12.14
CA PHE A 210 2.06 4.92 13.27
C PHE A 210 2.42 3.47 12.92
N HIS A 211 3.08 3.28 11.78
CA HIS A 211 3.26 1.97 11.16
C HIS A 211 4.08 0.98 12.00
N SER A 212 5.07 1.46 12.75
CA SER A 212 5.81 0.63 13.71
C SER A 212 4.92 0.11 14.85
N VAL A 213 3.92 0.91 15.27
CA VAL A 213 2.94 0.48 16.28
C VAL A 213 1.99 -0.54 15.70
N HIS A 214 1.55 -0.31 14.45
CA HIS A 214 0.65 -1.20 13.73
C HIS A 214 1.29 -2.59 13.50
N HIS A 215 2.54 -2.67 13.04
CA HIS A 215 3.24 -3.95 12.87
C HIS A 215 3.43 -4.70 14.19
N MET A 216 3.66 -3.99 15.29
CA MET A 216 3.82 -4.61 16.59
C MET A 216 2.48 -5.11 17.19
N TYR A 217 1.38 -4.40 16.89
CA TYR A 217 0.05 -4.65 17.43
C TYR A 217 -1.03 -4.55 16.34
N PRO A 218 -1.03 -5.42 15.32
CA PRO A 218 -1.91 -5.27 14.15
C PRO A 218 -3.40 -5.40 14.47
N HIS A 219 -3.74 -6.03 15.60
CA HIS A 219 -5.11 -6.18 16.08
C HIS A 219 -5.63 -4.98 16.88
N ILE A 220 -4.82 -3.94 17.09
CA ILE A 220 -5.28 -2.70 17.75
C ILE A 220 -5.95 -1.80 16.72
N SER A 221 -7.17 -1.36 17.02
CA SER A 221 -7.94 -0.50 16.13
C SER A 221 -7.23 0.82 15.83
N TRP A 222 -7.33 1.28 14.59
CA TRP A 222 -6.66 2.48 14.08
C TRP A 222 -6.78 3.73 14.97
N TYR A 223 -7.95 3.94 15.60
CA TYR A 223 -8.18 5.11 16.47
C TYR A 223 -7.44 5.03 17.81
N ALA A 224 -6.98 3.85 18.22
CA ALA A 224 -6.21 3.65 19.44
C ALA A 224 -4.68 3.75 19.22
N LEU A 225 -4.20 3.60 17.98
CA LEU A 225 -2.75 3.64 17.66
C LEU A 225 -2.06 4.91 18.16
N PRO A 226 -2.62 6.14 18.00
CA PRO A 226 -1.97 7.36 18.49
C PRO A 226 -1.82 7.38 20.01
N GLY A 227 -2.82 6.88 20.73
CA GLY A 227 -2.79 6.81 22.19
C GLY A 227 -1.74 5.81 22.69
N LEU A 228 -1.70 4.63 22.07
CA LEU A 228 -0.70 3.60 22.37
C LEU A 228 0.72 4.11 22.09
N TYR A 229 0.94 4.77 20.94
CA TYR A 229 2.22 5.39 20.63
C TYR A 229 2.66 6.39 21.70
N GLN A 230 1.77 7.29 22.11
CA GLN A 230 2.11 8.30 23.13
C GLN A 230 2.45 7.67 24.49
N ALA A 231 1.75 6.60 24.87
CA ALA A 231 1.97 5.90 26.14
C ALA A 231 3.32 5.15 26.17
N GLN A 232 3.83 4.71 25.02
CA GLN A 232 5.04 3.89 24.91
C GLN A 232 6.05 4.47 23.90
N LYS A 233 6.07 5.78 23.71
CA LYS A 233 6.84 6.46 22.66
C LYS A 233 8.31 6.04 22.65
N GLU A 234 8.96 6.03 23.81
CA GLU A 234 10.37 5.69 23.94
C GLU A 234 10.66 4.24 23.49
N THR A 235 9.77 3.31 23.83
CA THR A 235 9.90 1.92 23.40
C THR A 235 9.84 1.79 21.88
N PHE A 236 8.91 2.49 21.23
CA PHE A 236 8.81 2.47 19.77
C PHE A 236 9.99 3.17 19.10
N MET A 237 10.47 4.27 19.68
CA MET A 237 11.65 4.99 19.18
C MET A 237 12.93 4.16 19.28
N GLN A 238 13.11 3.43 20.36
CA GLN A 238 14.24 2.50 20.53
C GLN A 238 14.11 1.34 19.53
N ARG A 239 12.94 0.72 19.44
CA ARG A 239 12.67 -0.40 18.54
C ARG A 239 12.95 -0.06 17.08
N ASN A 240 12.44 1.07 16.57
CA ASN A 240 12.64 1.46 15.18
C ASN A 240 13.89 2.30 14.94
N GLN A 241 14.78 2.41 15.95
CA GLN A 241 16.04 3.14 15.89
C GLN A 241 15.86 4.57 15.35
N GLY A 242 14.83 5.26 15.86
CA GLY A 242 14.56 6.65 15.51
C GLY A 242 14.06 6.85 14.07
N TYR A 243 13.53 5.83 13.41
CA TYR A 243 12.94 5.98 12.09
C TYR A 243 11.58 6.70 12.18
N ILE A 244 11.69 8.02 12.44
CA ILE A 244 10.55 8.90 12.73
C ILE A 244 10.58 10.11 11.81
N TYR A 245 9.42 10.43 11.24
CA TYR A 245 9.18 11.68 10.53
C TYR A 245 8.29 12.60 11.39
N LYS A 246 8.61 13.89 11.40
CA LYS A 246 7.89 14.90 12.18
C LYS A 246 6.43 15.07 11.74
N ASN A 247 6.19 15.02 10.43
CA ASN A 247 4.88 15.10 9.79
C ASN A 247 5.02 14.82 8.29
N TYR A 248 3.89 14.69 7.58
CA TYR A 248 3.88 14.50 6.12
C TYR A 248 4.48 15.67 5.36
N ARG A 249 4.32 16.92 5.82
CA ARG A 249 4.92 18.09 5.18
C ARG A 249 6.45 17.98 5.12
N HIS A 250 7.07 17.54 6.21
CA HIS A 250 8.52 17.33 6.27
C HIS A 250 8.95 16.21 5.30
N LEU A 251 8.21 15.10 5.25
CA LEU A 251 8.46 14.01 4.31
C LEU A 251 8.38 14.52 2.85
N PHE A 252 7.33 15.29 2.51
CA PHE A 252 7.12 15.83 1.18
C PHE A 252 8.22 16.81 0.79
N ALA A 253 8.56 17.76 1.67
CA ALA A 253 9.63 18.74 1.41
C ALA A 253 10.98 18.06 1.15
N ARG A 254 11.26 16.94 1.82
CA ARG A 254 12.52 16.22 1.68
C ARG A 254 12.58 15.34 0.44
N TYR A 255 11.50 14.61 0.13
CA TYR A 255 11.56 13.51 -0.84
C TYR A 255 10.71 13.74 -2.08
N PHE A 256 10.17 14.94 -2.31
CA PHE A 256 9.30 15.18 -3.46
C PHE A 256 10.00 14.83 -4.78
N LEU A 257 11.22 15.31 -5.00
CA LEU A 257 12.07 15.01 -6.16
C LEU A 257 13.33 14.23 -5.81
N GLN A 258 13.54 13.90 -4.55
CA GLN A 258 14.69 13.14 -4.09
C GLN A 258 14.27 11.69 -3.79
N CYS A 259 15.08 10.72 -4.22
CA CYS A 259 14.89 9.32 -3.85
C CYS A 259 14.98 9.16 -2.33
N LYS A 260 14.02 8.45 -1.74
CA LYS A 260 14.04 8.12 -0.32
C LYS A 260 15.04 7.00 -0.03
N GLU A 261 15.02 5.98 -0.87
CA GLU A 261 15.85 4.78 -0.77
C GLU A 261 16.40 4.42 -2.15
N PRO A 262 17.50 3.68 -2.25
CA PRO A 262 17.97 3.13 -3.51
C PRO A 262 16.96 2.11 -4.04
N VAL A 263 16.86 1.98 -5.36
CA VAL A 263 15.98 0.99 -6.00
C VAL A 263 16.50 -0.44 -5.77
N PRO A 264 17.80 -0.75 -5.99
CA PRO A 264 18.35 -2.04 -5.59
C PRO A 264 18.43 -2.13 -4.07
N HIS A 265 18.02 -3.27 -3.50
CA HIS A 265 18.04 -3.48 -2.06
C HIS A 265 19.47 -3.35 -1.50
N PRO A 266 19.77 -2.38 -0.61
CA PRO A 266 21.14 -2.05 -0.23
C PRO A 266 21.84 -3.13 0.60
N LEU A 267 21.04 -3.98 1.27
CA LEU A 267 21.53 -5.04 2.16
C LEU A 267 21.34 -6.45 1.54
N TRP A 268 20.88 -6.52 0.27
CA TRP A 268 20.67 -7.82 -0.40
C TRP A 268 22.00 -8.52 -0.61
N PRO A 269 22.12 -9.82 -0.29
CA PRO A 269 23.36 -10.55 -0.49
C PRO A 269 23.76 -10.49 -1.98
N ARG A 270 24.96 -10.02 -2.27
CA ARG A 270 25.49 -10.13 -3.64
C ARG A 270 25.52 -11.60 -4.00
N SER A 271 25.02 -11.96 -5.19
CA SER A 271 25.02 -13.31 -5.73
C SER A 271 26.40 -13.96 -5.57
N GLY A 272 26.56 -14.86 -4.62
CA GLY A 272 27.82 -15.50 -4.22
C GLY A 272 27.76 -16.17 -2.85
N GLY A 273 26.78 -15.84 -2.02
CA GLY A 273 26.52 -16.52 -0.75
C GLY A 273 25.22 -17.32 -0.86
N SER A 274 25.32 -18.65 -0.87
CA SER A 274 24.15 -19.52 -0.71
C SER A 274 23.34 -19.10 0.51
N PRO A 275 22.01 -19.05 0.45
CA PRO A 275 21.21 -18.87 1.62
C PRO A 275 21.55 -20.00 2.60
N LYS A 276 21.95 -19.63 3.81
CA LYS A 276 22.11 -20.62 4.87
C LYS A 276 20.74 -21.22 5.16
N SER A 277 20.63 -22.50 4.91
CA SER A 277 19.50 -23.39 5.18
C SER A 277 18.99 -23.26 6.62
#